data_10fc3848b0c7d621c43823685628d4ea
#
_entry.id   10fc3848b0c7d621c43823685628d4ea
#
_cell.length_a   1.000
_cell.length_b   1.000
_cell.length_c   1.000
_cell.angle_alpha   90.00
_cell.angle_beta   90.00
_cell.angle_gamma   90.00
#
_symmetry.space_group_name_H-M   'P 1'
#
loop_
_entity.id
_entity.type
_entity.pdbx_description
1 polymer ?
#
loop_
_entity_poly.entity_id
_entity_poly.type
_entity_poly.pdbx_seq_one_letter_code
_entity_poly.pdbx_strand_id
1 'polypeptide(L)'
;MKLNYAGELTCTYPAYNDGWKVCASPDGTLTDANGQTYNYLYWEGVNSVAYDFSEGFCVAGSDTAAFLENTLNQLGLTRKEANEFIVYWLPLMKENPYNLIAFQSDSYTQTAQLSIEPAPDTLLRVFMAWKPLESAVDISTQNLTAPLRTGFTAVEWGGCQVK
;
A
#
# COMPACT_ATOMS: atom_id res chain seq x y z
N MET A 1 1.24 -17.36 3.32
CA MET A 1 0.30 -16.24 3.09
C MET A 1 -0.58 -16.55 1.90
N LYS A 2 -1.90 -16.30 1.98
CA LYS A 2 -2.85 -16.40 0.87
C LYS A 2 -3.55 -15.07 0.66
N LEU A 3 -3.87 -14.78 -0.59
CA LEU A 3 -4.62 -13.62 -1.02
C LEU A 3 -5.95 -14.09 -1.64
N ASN A 4 -7.06 -13.62 -1.11
CA ASN A 4 -8.36 -13.74 -1.74
C ASN A 4 -8.74 -12.37 -2.31
N TYR A 5 -8.59 -12.21 -3.62
CA TYR A 5 -8.78 -10.95 -4.32
C TYR A 5 -10.09 -10.98 -5.13
N ALA A 6 -10.93 -9.97 -4.91
CA ALA A 6 -12.17 -9.79 -5.66
C ALA A 6 -11.90 -9.10 -7.01
N GLY A 7 -11.12 -9.76 -7.87
CA GLY A 7 -10.69 -9.27 -9.17
C GLY A 7 -9.80 -10.28 -9.86
N GLU A 8 -9.10 -9.87 -10.89
CA GLU A 8 -8.14 -10.66 -11.63
C GLU A 8 -6.71 -10.26 -11.27
N LEU A 9 -5.88 -11.22 -10.86
CA LEU A 9 -4.44 -10.99 -10.64
C LEU A 9 -3.74 -10.88 -12.00
N THR A 10 -3.02 -9.80 -12.23
CA THR A 10 -2.31 -9.52 -13.48
C THR A 10 -0.81 -9.76 -13.39
N CYS A 11 -0.24 -9.62 -12.18
CA CYS A 11 1.17 -9.87 -11.93
C CYS A 11 1.40 -10.35 -10.51
N THR A 12 2.32 -11.32 -10.32
CA THR A 12 2.77 -11.75 -8.99
C THR A 12 4.26 -12.06 -9.01
N TYR A 13 4.97 -11.69 -7.94
CA TYR A 13 6.37 -12.05 -7.78
C TYR A 13 6.74 -12.24 -6.30
N PRO A 14 7.38 -13.38 -5.91
CA PRO A 14 7.49 -14.60 -6.73
C PRO A 14 6.12 -15.14 -7.17
N ALA A 15 6.11 -16.10 -8.08
CA ALA A 15 4.88 -16.66 -8.64
C ALA A 15 3.90 -17.11 -7.54
N TYR A 16 2.63 -16.71 -7.67
CA TYR A 16 1.55 -17.07 -6.75
C TYR A 16 0.94 -18.42 -7.14
N ASN A 17 1.44 -19.50 -6.55
CA ASN A 17 0.94 -20.86 -6.76
C ASN A 17 0.02 -21.25 -5.59
N ASP A 18 -1.21 -20.75 -5.55
CA ASP A 18 -2.17 -20.93 -4.44
C ASP A 18 -1.68 -20.42 -3.08
N GLY A 19 -0.74 -19.48 -3.09
CA GLY A 19 -0.17 -18.84 -1.91
C GLY A 19 1.34 -18.81 -1.91
N TRP A 20 1.90 -17.96 -1.07
CA TRP A 20 3.33 -17.91 -0.81
C TRP A 20 3.68 -18.60 0.50
N LYS A 21 4.74 -19.41 0.47
CA LYS A 21 5.32 -20.05 1.65
C LYS A 21 6.75 -19.56 1.80
N VAL A 22 7.00 -18.76 2.81
CA VAL A 22 8.31 -18.18 3.09
C VAL A 22 8.60 -18.18 4.58
N CYS A 23 9.88 -18.18 4.94
CA CYS A 23 10.34 -17.89 6.29
C CYS A 23 10.67 -16.40 6.35
N ALA A 24 10.04 -15.67 7.27
CA ALA A 24 10.31 -14.24 7.48
C ALA A 24 11.34 -14.06 8.59
N SER A 25 12.38 -13.28 8.32
CA SER A 25 13.40 -12.87 9.30
C SER A 25 13.01 -11.54 9.96
N PRO A 26 13.54 -11.23 11.15
CA PRO A 26 13.23 -9.98 11.86
C PRO A 26 13.61 -8.70 11.09
N ASP A 27 14.53 -8.77 10.14
CA ASP A 27 14.93 -7.66 9.28
C ASP A 27 13.98 -7.45 8.07
N GLY A 28 12.96 -8.32 7.92
CA GLY A 28 12.00 -8.32 6.83
C GLY A 28 12.39 -9.20 5.64
N THR A 29 13.58 -9.82 5.65
CA THR A 29 13.98 -10.76 4.58
C THR A 29 13.05 -11.97 4.57
N LEU A 30 12.57 -12.34 3.39
CA LEU A 30 11.71 -13.51 3.16
C LEU A 30 12.51 -14.57 2.41
N THR A 31 12.53 -15.81 2.90
CA THR A 31 13.25 -16.90 2.27
C THR A 31 12.27 -18.02 1.90
N ASP A 32 12.27 -18.45 0.65
CA ASP A 32 11.45 -19.57 0.19
C ASP A 32 12.07 -20.94 0.50
N ALA A 33 11.35 -22.01 0.17
CA ALA A 33 11.80 -23.39 0.40
C ALA A 33 13.05 -23.80 -0.40
N ASN A 34 13.41 -23.04 -1.45
CA ASN A 34 14.59 -23.26 -2.27
C ASN A 34 15.80 -22.43 -1.79
N GLY A 35 15.64 -21.65 -0.72
CA GLY A 35 16.67 -20.76 -0.19
C GLY A 35 16.81 -19.44 -0.95
N GLN A 36 15.87 -19.10 -1.86
CA GLN A 36 15.85 -17.79 -2.51
C GLN A 36 15.32 -16.75 -1.56
N THR A 37 15.92 -15.56 -1.59
CA THR A 37 15.56 -14.46 -0.70
C THR A 37 14.85 -13.35 -1.46
N TYR A 38 13.86 -12.72 -0.79
CA TYR A 38 13.05 -11.63 -1.32
C TYR A 38 12.91 -10.53 -0.26
N ASN A 39 12.80 -9.28 -0.71
CA ASN A 39 12.48 -8.16 0.17
C ASN A 39 10.98 -8.07 0.45
N TYR A 40 10.14 -8.52 -0.50
CA TYR A 40 8.69 -8.51 -0.38
C TYR A 40 8.05 -9.54 -1.33
N LEU A 41 6.77 -9.81 -1.09
CA LEU A 41 5.91 -10.56 -2.00
C LEU A 41 5.06 -9.53 -2.76
N TYR A 42 5.09 -9.59 -4.07
CA TYR A 42 4.46 -8.59 -4.93
C TYR A 42 3.25 -9.16 -5.65
N TRP A 43 2.21 -8.34 -5.76
CA TRP A 43 1.07 -8.65 -6.62
C TRP A 43 0.44 -7.38 -7.19
N GLU A 44 -0.12 -7.51 -8.36
CA GLU A 44 -1.00 -6.54 -9.00
C GLU A 44 -2.27 -7.23 -9.49
N GLY A 45 -3.35 -6.48 -9.55
CA GLY A 45 -4.62 -6.96 -10.06
C GLY A 45 -5.52 -5.83 -10.51
N VAL A 46 -6.54 -6.18 -11.27
CA VAL A 46 -7.58 -5.28 -11.73
C VAL A 46 -8.92 -5.66 -11.11
N ASN A 47 -9.68 -4.66 -10.69
CA ASN A 47 -11.04 -4.82 -10.19
C ASN A 47 -11.91 -3.63 -10.63
N SER A 48 -13.20 -3.69 -10.31
CA SER A 48 -14.19 -2.65 -10.61
C SER A 48 -14.62 -1.86 -9.37
N VAL A 49 -13.82 -1.87 -8.31
CA VAL A 49 -14.16 -1.16 -7.06
C VAL A 49 -14.04 0.33 -7.25
N ALA A 50 -15.05 1.06 -6.81
CA ALA A 50 -14.99 2.51 -6.71
C ALA A 50 -14.32 2.89 -5.39
N TYR A 51 -13.27 3.72 -5.47
CA TYR A 51 -12.59 4.24 -4.29
C TYR A 51 -13.27 5.50 -3.78
N ASP A 52 -13.30 5.67 -2.46
CA ASP A 52 -13.91 6.81 -1.81
C ASP A 52 -12.95 8.01 -1.77
N PHE A 53 -13.43 9.15 -2.25
CA PHE A 53 -12.77 10.46 -2.21
C PHE A 53 -13.66 11.51 -1.53
N SER A 54 -14.54 11.11 -0.62
CA SER A 54 -15.32 12.04 0.20
C SER A 54 -14.43 12.81 1.18
N GLU A 55 -13.33 12.19 1.62
CA GLU A 55 -12.25 12.78 2.39
C GLU A 55 -10.91 12.44 1.74
N GLY A 56 -9.90 13.27 1.96
CA GLY A 56 -8.58 13.05 1.37
C GLY A 56 -7.67 14.24 1.51
N PHE A 57 -6.77 14.38 0.53
CA PHE A 57 -5.76 15.44 0.49
C PHE A 57 -5.60 15.92 -0.95
N CYS A 58 -5.64 17.24 -1.15
CA CYS A 58 -5.25 17.86 -2.42
C CYS A 58 -3.83 18.41 -2.27
N VAL A 59 -2.87 17.79 -2.94
CA VAL A 59 -1.44 18.06 -2.75
C VAL A 59 -0.83 18.52 -4.07
N ALA A 60 -0.08 19.63 -4.05
CA ALA A 60 0.69 20.04 -5.24
C ALA A 60 1.74 18.97 -5.59
N GLY A 61 1.99 18.76 -6.89
CA GLY A 61 2.97 17.76 -7.33
C GLY A 61 4.33 17.97 -6.68
N SER A 62 4.80 19.23 -6.61
CA SER A 62 6.05 19.61 -5.95
C SER A 62 6.15 19.24 -4.47
N ASP A 63 5.01 19.15 -3.79
CA ASP A 63 4.94 18.90 -2.34
C ASP A 63 4.68 17.44 -2.01
N THR A 64 4.42 16.61 -3.04
CA THR A 64 4.02 15.20 -2.89
C THR A 64 5.04 14.39 -2.11
N ALA A 65 6.34 14.62 -2.31
CA ALA A 65 7.38 13.87 -1.58
C ALA A 65 7.31 14.12 -0.07
N ALA A 66 7.27 15.38 0.35
CA ALA A 66 7.18 15.75 1.77
C ALA A 66 5.85 15.29 2.39
N PHE A 67 4.75 15.40 1.64
CA PHE A 67 3.45 14.90 2.05
C PHE A 67 3.49 13.39 2.31
N LEU A 68 4.01 12.60 1.38
CA LEU A 68 4.10 11.14 1.53
C LEU A 68 5.01 10.75 2.70
N GLU A 69 6.17 11.41 2.89
CA GLU A 69 7.05 11.15 4.03
C GLU A 69 6.33 11.30 5.37
N ASN A 70 5.60 12.39 5.54
CA ASN A 70 4.87 12.67 6.78
C ASN A 70 3.68 11.72 6.97
N THR A 71 2.89 11.52 5.92
CA THR A 71 1.65 10.74 5.99
C THR A 71 1.92 9.25 6.18
N LEU A 72 2.90 8.69 5.48
CA LEU A 72 3.26 7.27 5.63
C LEU A 72 3.85 6.98 7.02
N ASN A 73 4.60 7.93 7.60
CA ASN A 73 5.04 7.82 8.99
C ASN A 73 3.84 7.84 9.97
N GLN A 74 2.86 8.72 9.75
CA GLN A 74 1.63 8.76 10.54
C GLN A 74 0.82 7.46 10.42
N LEU A 75 0.83 6.82 9.25
CA LEU A 75 0.21 5.52 8.98
C LEU A 75 1.01 4.33 9.54
N GLY A 76 2.16 4.58 10.18
CA GLY A 76 2.94 3.57 10.89
C GLY A 76 3.98 2.82 10.06
N LEU A 77 4.29 3.27 8.83
CA LEU A 77 5.39 2.72 8.06
C LEU A 77 6.74 3.20 8.64
N THR A 78 7.70 2.30 8.71
CA THR A 78 9.09 2.66 8.96
C THR A 78 9.64 3.50 7.81
N ARG A 79 10.77 4.21 8.06
CA ARG A 79 11.44 4.99 7.00
C ARG A 79 11.81 4.13 5.79
N LYS A 80 12.23 2.88 6.00
CA LYS A 80 12.57 1.93 4.94
C LYS A 80 11.34 1.60 4.08
N GLU A 81 10.22 1.21 4.70
CA GLU A 81 8.96 0.87 4.03
C GLU A 81 8.38 2.08 3.28
N ALA A 82 8.37 3.26 3.92
CA ALA A 82 7.93 4.49 3.28
C ALA A 82 8.79 4.86 2.06
N ASN A 83 10.11 4.64 2.14
CA ASN A 83 11.01 4.92 1.02
C ASN A 83 10.70 4.05 -0.20
N GLU A 84 10.42 2.77 -0.02
CA GLU A 84 10.02 1.86 -1.09
C GLU A 84 8.70 2.32 -1.75
N PHE A 85 7.72 2.70 -0.94
CA PHE A 85 6.45 3.28 -1.41
C PHE A 85 6.67 4.56 -2.23
N ILE A 86 7.46 5.49 -1.71
CA ILE A 86 7.70 6.78 -2.35
C ILE A 86 8.45 6.62 -3.68
N VAL A 87 9.46 5.76 -3.73
CA VAL A 87 10.23 5.50 -4.96
C VAL A 87 9.33 4.94 -6.08
N TYR A 88 8.32 4.17 -5.73
CA TYR A 88 7.36 3.63 -6.69
C TYR A 88 6.37 4.69 -7.20
N TRP A 89 5.76 5.46 -6.29
CA TRP A 89 4.64 6.34 -6.63
C TRP A 89 5.05 7.75 -7.04
N LEU A 90 6.06 8.34 -6.40
CA LEU A 90 6.45 9.74 -6.61
C LEU A 90 6.75 10.08 -8.09
N PRO A 91 7.42 9.22 -8.89
CA PRO A 91 7.68 9.53 -10.29
C PRO A 91 6.41 9.76 -11.13
N LEU A 92 5.29 9.17 -10.73
CA LEU A 92 4.01 9.30 -11.42
C LEU A 92 3.21 10.54 -10.99
N MET A 93 3.59 11.15 -9.86
CA MET A 93 2.80 12.17 -9.18
C MET A 93 3.44 13.55 -9.18
N LYS A 94 4.77 13.62 -9.13
CA LYS A 94 5.51 14.88 -8.87
C LYS A 94 5.38 15.95 -9.95
N GLU A 95 5.10 15.56 -11.19
CA GLU A 95 4.97 16.50 -12.33
C GLU A 95 3.52 16.97 -12.54
N ASN A 96 2.55 16.41 -11.82
CA ASN A 96 1.16 16.85 -11.89
C ASN A 96 1.01 18.22 -11.22
N PRO A 97 0.15 19.15 -11.70
CA PRO A 97 -0.16 20.37 -10.99
C PRO A 97 -0.63 20.09 -9.56
N TYR A 98 -1.57 19.14 -9.41
CA TYR A 98 -2.05 18.65 -8.12
C TYR A 98 -2.35 17.14 -8.20
N ASN A 99 -2.38 16.52 -7.02
CA ASN A 99 -2.81 15.15 -6.83
C ASN A 99 -3.92 15.13 -5.78
N LEU A 100 -5.06 14.52 -6.10
CA LEU A 100 -6.06 14.17 -5.11
C LEU A 100 -5.75 12.78 -4.59
N ILE A 101 -5.51 12.67 -3.28
CA ILE A 101 -5.03 11.45 -2.62
C ILE A 101 -6.02 11.07 -1.52
N ALA A 102 -6.42 9.80 -1.47
CA ALA A 102 -7.22 9.24 -0.39
C ALA A 102 -6.69 7.85 -0.01
N PHE A 103 -6.42 7.63 1.27
CA PHE A 103 -6.02 6.32 1.77
C PHE A 103 -7.27 5.48 2.04
N GLN A 104 -7.29 4.28 1.48
CA GLN A 104 -8.42 3.37 1.56
C GLN A 104 -8.18 2.32 2.64
N SER A 105 -9.17 2.05 3.46
CA SER A 105 -9.09 1.02 4.51
C SER A 105 -10.06 -0.12 4.22
N ASP A 106 -11.33 0.05 4.58
CA ASP A 106 -12.32 -1.02 4.56
C ASP A 106 -12.65 -1.51 3.15
N SER A 107 -12.83 -0.59 2.19
CA SER A 107 -13.10 -0.94 0.78
C SER A 107 -11.97 -1.79 0.20
N TYR A 108 -10.73 -1.44 0.48
CA TYR A 108 -9.57 -2.19 0.03
C TYR A 108 -9.46 -3.55 0.73
N THR A 109 -9.56 -3.59 2.07
CA THR A 109 -9.39 -4.83 2.83
C THR A 109 -10.48 -5.86 2.55
N GLN A 110 -11.69 -5.43 2.22
CA GLN A 110 -12.78 -6.31 1.78
C GLN A 110 -12.51 -6.89 0.38
N THR A 111 -11.87 -6.13 -0.48
CA THR A 111 -11.58 -6.53 -1.87
C THR A 111 -10.34 -7.43 -1.98
N ALA A 112 -9.34 -7.19 -1.15
CA ALA A 112 -8.09 -7.93 -1.12
C ALA A 112 -7.85 -8.50 0.29
N GLN A 113 -8.41 -9.66 0.57
CA GLN A 113 -8.29 -10.30 1.88
C GLN A 113 -6.99 -11.09 1.99
N LEU A 114 -6.20 -10.82 3.03
CA LEU A 114 -4.98 -11.57 3.32
C LEU A 114 -5.22 -12.59 4.44
N SER A 115 -4.76 -13.81 4.21
CA SER A 115 -4.68 -14.88 5.22
C SER A 115 -3.21 -15.22 5.44
N ILE A 116 -2.69 -14.93 6.63
CA ILE A 116 -1.29 -15.14 7.00
C ILE A 116 -1.23 -16.13 8.15
N GLU A 117 -0.41 -17.18 8.01
CA GLU A 117 -0.18 -18.18 9.04
C GLU A 117 1.34 -18.37 9.26
N PRO A 118 1.81 -18.29 10.51
CA PRO A 118 1.05 -17.92 11.70
C PRO A 118 0.46 -16.51 11.59
N ALA A 119 -0.64 -16.24 12.29
CA ALA A 119 -1.27 -14.92 12.27
C ALA A 119 -0.29 -13.86 12.83
N PRO A 120 -0.13 -12.71 12.18
CA PRO A 120 0.69 -11.63 12.71
C PRO A 120 0.04 -11.00 13.94
N ASP A 121 0.85 -10.53 14.88
CA ASP A 121 0.38 -9.73 16.03
C ASP A 121 -0.12 -8.35 15.57
N THR A 122 0.46 -7.84 14.47
CA THR A 122 0.02 -6.59 13.83
C THR A 122 -0.01 -6.79 12.31
N LEU A 123 -1.16 -6.44 11.70
CA LEU A 123 -1.29 -6.34 10.25
C LEU A 123 -1.49 -4.87 9.87
N LEU A 124 -0.47 -4.26 9.28
CA LEU A 124 -0.51 -2.88 8.80
C LEU A 124 -0.72 -2.87 7.28
N ARG A 125 -1.80 -2.24 6.84
CA ARG A 125 -2.16 -2.16 5.42
C ARG A 125 -2.36 -0.71 5.01
N VAL A 126 -1.58 -0.26 4.02
CA VAL A 126 -1.63 1.10 3.48
C VAL A 126 -1.94 1.03 1.99
N PHE A 127 -3.11 1.51 1.59
CA PHE A 127 -3.50 1.57 0.19
C PHE A 127 -3.89 2.98 -0.20
N MET A 128 -3.18 3.55 -1.18
CA MET A 128 -3.38 4.90 -1.69
C MET A 128 -4.13 4.89 -3.02
N ALA A 129 -5.35 5.41 -3.05
CA ALA A 129 -6.01 5.79 -4.29
C ALA A 129 -5.67 7.24 -4.60
N TRP A 130 -5.31 7.55 -5.85
CA TRP A 130 -4.99 8.92 -6.24
C TRP A 130 -5.36 9.20 -7.69
N LYS A 131 -5.56 10.47 -8.00
CA LYS A 131 -5.76 10.96 -9.37
C LYS A 131 -5.11 12.32 -9.58
N PRO A 132 -4.55 12.58 -10.77
CA PRO A 132 -4.02 13.89 -11.12
C PRO A 132 -5.14 14.91 -11.27
N LEU A 133 -4.86 16.17 -10.92
CA LEU A 133 -5.76 17.30 -11.09
C LEU A 133 -5.01 18.46 -11.73
N GLU A 134 -5.70 19.21 -12.60
CA GLU A 134 -5.17 20.44 -13.21
C GLU A 134 -5.20 21.64 -12.27
N SER A 135 -6.07 21.62 -11.27
CA SER A 135 -6.21 22.70 -10.28
C SER A 135 -6.52 22.15 -8.90
N ALA A 136 -6.21 22.92 -7.87
CA ALA A 136 -6.56 22.59 -6.49
C ALA A 136 -8.07 22.46 -6.30
N VAL A 137 -8.48 21.54 -5.45
CA VAL A 137 -9.85 21.36 -5.00
C VAL A 137 -9.92 21.39 -3.48
N ASP A 138 -11.02 21.91 -2.95
CA ASP A 138 -11.31 21.78 -1.52
C ASP A 138 -11.83 20.39 -1.23
N ILE A 139 -11.25 19.75 -0.22
CA ILE A 139 -11.66 18.42 0.24
C ILE A 139 -11.50 18.34 1.75
N SER A 140 -12.42 17.66 2.42
CA SER A 140 -12.30 17.36 3.85
C SER A 140 -11.06 16.52 4.12
N THR A 141 -10.24 16.93 5.06
CA THR A 141 -9.01 16.22 5.42
C THR A 141 -9.35 14.86 6.05
N GLN A 142 -8.77 13.81 5.51
CA GLN A 142 -8.92 12.47 6.03
C GLN A 142 -8.19 12.30 7.37
N ASN A 143 -8.86 11.70 8.35
CA ASN A 143 -8.24 11.35 9.62
C ASN A 143 -7.52 10.00 9.50
N LEU A 144 -6.20 10.01 9.66
CA LEU A 144 -5.36 8.85 9.52
C LEU A 144 -4.89 8.34 10.89
N THR A 145 -4.98 7.04 11.09
CA THR A 145 -4.51 6.37 12.30
C THR A 145 -3.72 5.12 11.93
N ALA A 146 -2.75 4.76 12.77
CA ALA A 146 -1.98 3.53 12.63
C ALA A 146 -2.17 2.62 13.83
N PRO A 147 -2.19 1.31 13.65
CA PRO A 147 -2.11 0.38 14.77
C PRO A 147 -0.74 0.48 15.45
N LEU A 148 -0.71 0.22 16.76
CA LEU A 148 0.56 0.06 17.47
C LEU A 148 1.23 -1.24 16.99
N ARG A 149 2.43 -1.12 16.44
CA ARG A 149 3.20 -2.29 15.97
C ARG A 149 3.77 -3.05 17.15
N THR A 150 3.41 -4.33 17.24
CA THR A 150 3.89 -5.25 18.28
C THR A 150 4.21 -6.60 17.65
N GLY A 151 5.19 -7.30 18.21
CA GLY A 151 5.53 -8.67 17.86
C GLY A 151 5.79 -8.90 16.35
N PHE A 152 5.27 -9.98 15.82
CA PHE A 152 5.30 -10.27 14.39
C PHE A 152 4.36 -9.31 13.65
N THR A 153 4.95 -8.37 12.92
CA THR A 153 4.21 -7.38 12.12
C THR A 153 4.30 -7.73 10.64
N ALA A 154 3.15 -7.93 10.00
CA ALA A 154 3.06 -7.99 8.55
C ALA A 154 2.66 -6.62 8.00
N VAL A 155 3.38 -6.15 7.00
CA VAL A 155 3.14 -4.85 6.34
C VAL A 155 2.80 -5.09 4.89
N GLU A 156 1.71 -4.50 4.44
CA GLU A 156 1.35 -4.41 3.04
C GLU A 156 1.14 -2.95 2.67
N TRP A 157 1.73 -2.55 1.56
CA TRP A 157 1.44 -1.25 0.99
C TRP A 157 1.19 -1.36 -0.52
N GLY A 158 0.36 -0.48 -1.03
CA GLY A 158 0.02 -0.43 -2.44
C GLY A 158 -0.77 0.82 -2.78
N GLY A 159 -1.30 0.84 -3.98
CA GLY A 159 -2.17 1.93 -4.43
C GLY A 159 -2.61 1.76 -5.87
N CYS A 160 -3.38 2.73 -6.34
CA CYS A 160 -3.73 2.83 -7.74
C CYS A 160 -3.95 4.27 -8.16
N GLN A 161 -3.69 4.55 -9.43
CA GLN A 161 -4.16 5.75 -10.10
C GLN A 161 -5.59 5.53 -10.59
N VAL A 162 -6.49 6.38 -10.13
CA VAL A 162 -7.89 6.40 -10.57
C VAL A 162 -8.02 7.35 -11.75
N LYS A 163 -8.81 6.97 -12.75
CA LYS A 163 -9.09 7.79 -13.94
C LYS A 163 -10.16 8.86 -13.64
#